data_ce486e18ff28740e8c71d1a19038e50e
#
_entry.id   ce486e18ff28740e8c71d1a19038e50e
#
_cell.length_a   1.000
_cell.length_b   1.000
_cell.length_c   1.000
_cell.angle_alpha   90.00
_cell.angle_beta   90.00
_cell.angle_gamma   90.00
#
_symmetry.space_group_name_H-M   'P 1'
#
loop_
_entity.id
_entity.type
_entity.pdbx_description
1 polymer ?
#
loop_
_entity_poly.entity_id
_entity_poly.type
_entity_poly.pdbx_seq_one_letter_code
_entity_poly.pdbx_strand_id
1 'polypeptide(L)'
;NWTPDRIYTEARDEVQAGGFDKAVPLFEKLEGRAAGTPLAQQAQIEKAYAQYKAGEKEQAHATLDRFIRLHPASPAIDYALYLKGLVNFNDNLGMFA
;
A
#
# COMPACT_ATOMS: atom_id res chain seq x y z
N ASN A 1 18.05 11.71 -1.92
CA ASN A 1 18.08 12.26 -3.28
C ASN A 1 17.81 11.23 -4.36
N TRP A 2 17.12 10.17 -4.00
CA TRP A 2 16.71 9.16 -4.96
C TRP A 2 15.58 9.70 -5.82
N THR A 3 15.57 9.30 -7.09
CA THR A 3 14.45 9.60 -7.98
C THR A 3 13.24 8.77 -7.56
N PRO A 4 12.03 9.19 -7.93
CA PRO A 4 10.84 8.38 -7.63
C PRO A 4 10.96 6.95 -8.16
N ASP A 5 11.50 6.77 -9.37
CA ASP A 5 11.69 5.43 -9.94
C ASP A 5 12.59 4.57 -9.08
N ARG A 6 13.66 5.15 -8.55
CA ARG A 6 14.57 4.40 -7.69
C ARG A 6 13.92 4.03 -6.36
N ILE A 7 13.16 4.95 -5.77
CA ILE A 7 12.47 4.66 -4.52
C ILE A 7 11.49 3.50 -4.74
N TYR A 8 10.76 3.55 -5.85
CA TYR A 8 9.82 2.50 -6.18
C TYR A 8 10.52 1.14 -6.33
N THR A 9 11.64 1.10 -7.05
CA THR A 9 12.40 -0.13 -7.24
C THR A 9 12.87 -0.69 -5.91
N GLU A 10 13.41 0.16 -5.04
CA GLU A 10 13.87 -0.28 -3.72
C GLU A 10 12.73 -0.81 -2.86
N ALA A 11 11.56 -0.14 -2.92
CA ALA A 11 10.40 -0.60 -2.17
C ALA A 11 9.93 -1.96 -2.67
N ARG A 12 9.88 -2.14 -3.99
CA ARG A 12 9.50 -3.42 -4.59
C ARG A 12 10.48 -4.52 -4.24
N ASP A 13 11.77 -4.21 -4.21
CA ASP A 13 12.79 -5.18 -3.82
C ASP A 13 12.58 -5.64 -2.37
N GLU A 14 12.23 -4.72 -1.47
CA GLU A 14 11.94 -5.09 -0.10
C GLU A 14 10.70 -5.99 -0.02
N VAL A 15 9.66 -5.68 -0.77
CA VAL A 15 8.46 -6.51 -0.80
C VAL A 15 8.81 -7.93 -1.25
N GLN A 16 9.60 -8.06 -2.31
CA GLN A 16 9.97 -9.36 -2.85
C GLN A 16 10.86 -10.14 -1.90
N ALA A 17 11.64 -9.45 -1.10
CA ALA A 17 12.51 -10.07 -0.09
C ALA A 17 11.77 -10.37 1.22
N GLY A 18 10.49 -10.01 1.32
CA GLY A 18 9.71 -10.21 2.54
C GLY A 18 9.90 -9.12 3.58
N GLY A 19 10.60 -8.04 3.24
CA GLY A 19 10.82 -6.91 4.14
C GLY A 19 9.67 -5.91 4.10
N PHE A 20 8.45 -6.38 4.39
CA PHE A 20 7.25 -5.54 4.27
C PHE A 20 7.31 -4.32 5.16
N ASP A 21 7.82 -4.47 6.39
CA ASP A 21 7.97 -3.37 7.32
C ASP A 21 8.94 -2.31 6.81
N LYS A 22 9.93 -2.71 6.02
CA LYS A 22 10.89 -1.77 5.43
C LYS A 22 10.33 -1.12 4.17
N ALA A 23 9.44 -1.81 3.47
CA ALA A 23 8.84 -1.28 2.26
C ALA A 23 7.88 -0.13 2.55
N VAL A 24 7.17 -0.16 3.68
CA VAL A 24 6.17 0.85 4.02
C VAL A 24 6.75 2.27 4.02
N PRO A 25 7.84 2.57 4.73
CA PRO A 25 8.38 3.93 4.70
C PRO A 25 8.90 4.34 3.33
N LEU A 26 9.35 3.39 2.51
CA LEU A 26 9.79 3.71 1.16
C LEU A 26 8.60 4.12 0.29
N PHE A 27 7.48 3.42 0.39
CA PHE A 27 6.28 3.82 -0.33
C PHE A 27 5.75 5.17 0.17
N GLU A 28 5.83 5.45 1.47
CA GLU A 28 5.43 6.75 2.00
C GLU A 28 6.29 7.88 1.43
N LYS A 29 7.58 7.66 1.35
CA LYS A 29 8.49 8.62 0.75
C LYS A 29 8.14 8.85 -0.71
N LEU A 30 7.82 7.77 -1.43
CA LEU A 30 7.44 7.86 -2.83
C LEU A 30 6.15 8.67 -3.02
N GLU A 31 5.17 8.49 -2.14
CA GLU A 31 3.94 9.28 -2.21
C GLU A 31 4.23 10.77 -2.18
N GLY A 32 5.14 11.19 -1.32
CA GLY A 32 5.52 12.59 -1.21
C GLY A 32 6.32 13.08 -2.41
N ARG A 33 7.27 12.26 -2.86
CA ARG A 33 8.14 12.65 -3.97
C ARG A 33 7.42 12.67 -5.32
N ALA A 34 6.41 11.84 -5.48
CA ALA A 34 5.67 11.72 -6.74
C ALA A 34 4.24 12.27 -6.63
N ALA A 35 3.99 13.14 -5.66
CA ALA A 35 2.66 13.66 -5.39
C ALA A 35 1.99 14.19 -6.66
N GLY A 36 0.73 13.86 -6.83
CA GLY A 36 -0.05 14.29 -8.00
C GLY A 36 0.12 13.43 -9.24
N THR A 37 0.89 12.35 -9.16
CA THR A 37 1.12 11.47 -10.30
C THR A 37 0.47 10.11 -10.08
N PRO A 38 0.25 9.33 -11.16
CA PRO A 38 -0.24 7.97 -11.01
C PRO A 38 0.67 7.08 -10.17
N LEU A 39 1.98 7.35 -10.18
CA LEU A 39 2.92 6.58 -9.36
C LEU A 39 2.64 6.76 -7.87
N ALA A 40 2.24 7.95 -7.44
CA ALA A 40 1.87 8.17 -6.05
C ALA A 40 0.66 7.34 -5.66
N GLN A 41 -0.33 7.21 -6.56
CA GLN A 41 -1.50 6.37 -6.31
C GLN A 41 -1.10 4.90 -6.21
N GLN A 42 -0.21 4.45 -7.11
CA GLN A 42 0.28 3.09 -7.07
C GLN A 42 1.03 2.82 -5.75
N ALA A 43 1.83 3.78 -5.30
CA ALA A 43 2.56 3.66 -4.04
C ALA A 43 1.62 3.51 -2.85
N GLN A 44 0.50 4.23 -2.86
CA GLN A 44 -0.48 4.10 -1.77
C GLN A 44 -1.05 2.69 -1.69
N ILE A 45 -1.39 2.10 -2.84
CA ILE A 45 -1.96 0.76 -2.86
C ILE A 45 -0.92 -0.27 -2.43
N GLU A 46 0.31 -0.15 -2.92
CA GLU A 46 1.35 -1.09 -2.54
C GLU A 46 1.75 -0.93 -1.07
N LYS A 47 1.67 0.30 -0.56
CA LYS A 47 1.87 0.51 0.87
C LYS A 47 0.83 -0.25 1.70
N ALA A 48 -0.44 -0.18 1.28
CA ALA A 48 -1.50 -0.92 1.98
C ALA A 48 -1.22 -2.42 1.99
N TYR A 49 -0.78 -2.95 0.86
CA TYR A 49 -0.43 -4.37 0.78
C TYR A 49 0.71 -4.70 1.74
N ALA A 50 1.76 -3.88 1.74
CA ALA A 50 2.90 -4.09 2.64
C ALA A 50 2.49 -4.01 4.10
N GLN A 51 1.62 -3.05 4.44
CA GLN A 51 1.10 -2.93 5.80
C GLN A 51 0.33 -4.18 6.20
N TYR A 52 -0.52 -4.67 5.31
CA TYR A 52 -1.27 -5.90 5.56
C TYR A 52 -0.33 -7.08 5.81
N LYS A 53 0.68 -7.25 4.97
CA LYS A 53 1.63 -8.35 5.09
C LYS A 53 2.52 -8.21 6.32
N ALA A 54 2.76 -6.99 6.76
CA ALA A 54 3.54 -6.72 7.97
C ALA A 54 2.73 -6.90 9.26
N GLY A 55 1.44 -7.24 9.15
CA GLY A 55 0.59 -7.42 10.31
C GLY A 55 -0.05 -6.13 10.81
N GLU A 56 0.07 -5.05 10.05
CA GLU A 56 -0.47 -3.73 10.42
C GLU A 56 -1.84 -3.55 9.77
N LYS A 57 -2.80 -4.35 10.20
CA LYS A 57 -4.11 -4.39 9.55
C LYS A 57 -4.87 -3.08 9.65
N GLU A 58 -4.83 -2.41 10.80
CA GLU A 58 -5.54 -1.15 10.98
C GLU A 58 -4.97 -0.08 10.07
N GLN A 59 -3.65 -0.03 9.93
CA GLN A 59 -2.99 0.91 9.04
C GLN A 59 -3.33 0.61 7.58
N ALA A 60 -3.37 -0.68 7.22
CA ALA A 60 -3.75 -1.07 5.87
C ALA A 60 -5.18 -0.61 5.54
N HIS A 61 -6.11 -0.79 6.47
CA HIS A 61 -7.49 -0.31 6.30
C HIS A 61 -7.53 1.21 6.12
N ALA A 62 -6.81 1.94 6.96
CA ALA A 62 -6.79 3.39 6.88
C ALA A 62 -6.23 3.86 5.53
N THR A 63 -5.16 3.21 5.06
CA THR A 63 -4.56 3.53 3.78
C THR A 63 -5.55 3.30 2.62
N LEU A 64 -6.23 2.15 2.64
CA LEU A 64 -7.18 1.81 1.58
C LEU A 64 -8.41 2.72 1.61
N ASP A 65 -8.95 3.01 2.79
CA ASP A 65 -10.09 3.90 2.91
C ASP A 65 -9.75 5.29 2.39
N ARG A 66 -8.56 5.78 2.71
CA ARG A 66 -8.09 7.06 2.21
C ARG A 66 -7.95 7.05 0.69
N PHE A 67 -7.39 5.98 0.13
CA PHE A 67 -7.24 5.86 -1.33
C PHE A 67 -8.61 5.91 -2.01
N ILE A 68 -9.56 5.13 -1.51
CA ILE A 68 -10.90 5.06 -2.09
C ILE A 68 -11.59 6.42 -2.02
N ARG A 69 -11.43 7.13 -0.91
CA ARG A 69 -12.04 8.44 -0.73
C ARG A 69 -11.43 9.49 -1.66
N LEU A 70 -10.10 9.46 -1.83
CA LEU A 70 -9.39 10.48 -2.60
C LEU A 70 -9.40 10.19 -4.10
N HIS A 71 -9.53 8.94 -4.49
CA HIS A 71 -9.39 8.53 -5.89
C HIS A 71 -10.51 7.57 -6.31
N PRO A 72 -11.79 8.00 -6.15
CA PRO A 72 -12.92 7.09 -6.43
C PRO A 72 -13.03 6.67 -7.90
N ALA A 73 -12.42 7.44 -8.81
CA ALA A 73 -12.45 7.14 -10.23
C ALA A 73 -11.15 6.50 -10.73
N SER A 74 -10.24 6.15 -9.82
CA SER A 74 -8.98 5.54 -10.22
C SER A 74 -9.18 4.17 -10.86
N PRO A 75 -8.43 3.84 -11.92
CA PRO A 75 -8.48 2.47 -12.47
C PRO A 75 -8.09 1.40 -11.45
N ALA A 76 -7.40 1.78 -10.38
CA ALA A 76 -6.97 0.85 -9.34
C ALA A 76 -7.99 0.68 -8.22
N ILE A 77 -9.19 1.30 -8.35
CA ILE A 77 -10.17 1.24 -7.28
C ILE A 77 -10.63 -0.20 -7.00
N ASP A 78 -10.77 -1.01 -8.05
CA ASP A 78 -11.20 -2.38 -7.88
C ASP A 78 -10.19 -3.19 -7.07
N TYR A 79 -8.92 -2.96 -7.31
CA TYR A 79 -7.86 -3.65 -6.57
C TYR A 79 -7.84 -3.17 -5.10
N ALA A 80 -8.04 -1.88 -4.87
CA ALA A 80 -8.12 -1.35 -3.51
C ALA A 80 -9.28 -1.98 -2.73
N LEU A 81 -10.43 -2.12 -3.38
CA LEU A 81 -11.58 -2.77 -2.77
C LEU A 81 -11.33 -4.25 -2.50
N TYR A 82 -10.64 -4.91 -3.42
CA TYR A 82 -10.24 -6.32 -3.23
C TYR A 82 -9.35 -6.46 -2.01
N LEU A 83 -8.32 -5.63 -1.89
CA LEU A 83 -7.42 -5.68 -0.74
C LEU A 83 -8.16 -5.41 0.56
N LYS A 84 -9.06 -4.43 0.55
CA LYS A 84 -9.83 -4.12 1.74
C LYS A 84 -10.68 -5.32 2.17
N GLY A 85 -11.30 -5.99 1.21
CA GLY A 85 -12.06 -7.21 1.49
C GLY A 85 -11.18 -8.32 2.04
N LEU A 86 -9.98 -8.47 1.50
CA LEU A 86 -9.04 -9.49 1.96
C LEU A 86 -8.63 -9.28 3.41
N VAL A 87 -8.31 -8.03 3.77
CA VAL A 87 -7.93 -7.69 5.15
C VAL A 87 -9.09 -7.97 6.09
N ASN A 88 -10.31 -7.56 5.72
CA ASN A 88 -11.51 -7.82 6.51
C ASN A 88 -11.80 -9.31 6.65
N PHE A 89 -11.63 -10.05 5.57
CA PHE A 89 -11.89 -11.49 5.56
C PHE A 89 -11.00 -12.20 6.58
N ASN A 90 -9.72 -11.89 6.58
CA ASN A 90 -8.78 -12.50 7.50
C ASN A 90 -9.09 -12.15 8.96
N ASP A 91 -9.49 -10.90 9.21
CA ASP A 91 -9.90 -10.48 10.55
C ASP A 91 -11.10 -11.28 11.03
N ASN A 92 -12.11 -11.40 10.17
CA ASN A 92 -13.36 -12.07 10.53
C ASN A 92 -13.17 -13.55 10.82
N LEU A 93 -12.22 -14.17 10.13
CA LEU A 93 -11.93 -15.59 10.35
C LEU A 93 -10.95 -15.81 11.50
N GLY A 94 -10.35 -14.75 12.03
CA GLY A 94 -9.37 -14.89 13.09
C GLY A 94 -8.11 -15.60 12.66
N MET A 95 -7.78 -15.56 11.38
CA MET A 95 -6.65 -16.31 10.83
C MET A 95 -5.30 -15.86 11.36
N PHE A 96 -5.26 -14.65 11.92
CA PHE A 96 -4.03 -14.07 12.47
C PHE A 96 -4.20 -13.71 13.94
N ALA A 97 -5.17 -14.32 14.58
CA ALA A 97 -5.42 -14.10 16.00
C ALA A 97 -4.35 -14.80 16.85
#